data_642b19e4d4d921a2a9406ddbfbe14752
#
_entry.id   642b19e4d4d921a2a9406ddbfbe14752
#
_cell.length_a   1.000
_cell.length_b   1.000
_cell.length_c   1.000
_cell.angle_alpha   90.00
_cell.angle_beta   90.00
_cell.angle_gamma   90.00
#
_symmetry.space_group_name_H-M   'P 1'
#
loop_
_entity.id
_entity.type
_entity.pdbx_description
1 polymer ?
#
loop_
_entity_poly.entity_id
_entity_poly.type
_entity_poly.pdbx_seq_one_letter_code
_entity_poly.pdbx_strand_id
1 'polypeptide(L)'
;MDKRLFTSESVTEGHPDKVCDAVSDAILDALMEQDPMSRVACETATCTGFVLVTGEVTSKAKIDIPQIVRDTVNEIGYNDAATGFDGNTCAVMVALDQQSADIAMGVDKALEAKENRMSDEELEAIGAGDQGMMFGYATNETEELMPYPISLAHKLALQLTKVRKDGTLKYLRPDGKTQVSVEYDEKGEPKRLEAVVLSTQHDPEVTQEQIHEDIRKYVFDAVLPQEMVDGETKFFINPTGRFVIGGPHGDAGLTGRKIIVDTYGGYARHGGGAFSGKDCTKVDRSAAYAARYVAKNIVAAGLADKCEIQLSYAIGVAQPTSVMVDTFGTGKLPDERLVEIIRENFDLRPAGIIKMLDLRRPIYKQTAAYGHFGRNDLDLPWEATDKVDVLKKYL
;
A
#
# COMPACT_ATOMS: atom_id res chain seq x y z
N MET A 1 4.52 35.14 -7.56
CA MET A 1 4.16 33.88 -8.26
C MET A 1 3.41 33.02 -7.28
N ASP A 2 2.32 32.38 -7.73
CA ASP A 2 1.62 31.43 -6.87
C ASP A 2 2.52 30.23 -6.58
N LYS A 3 2.61 29.82 -5.30
CA LYS A 3 3.40 28.67 -4.88
C LYS A 3 2.80 27.40 -5.48
N ARG A 4 3.61 26.53 -6.10
CA ARG A 4 3.17 25.20 -6.53
C ARG A 4 3.29 24.26 -5.34
N LEU A 5 2.17 23.94 -4.71
CA LEU A 5 2.10 23.07 -3.55
C LEU A 5 1.50 21.71 -3.92
N PHE A 6 2.04 20.63 -3.35
CA PHE A 6 1.43 19.31 -3.38
C PHE A 6 1.39 18.71 -1.97
N THR A 7 0.29 18.05 -1.64
CA THR A 7 0.05 17.52 -0.29
C THR A 7 -0.31 16.05 -0.37
N SER A 8 0.32 15.24 0.48
CA SER A 8 -0.06 13.84 0.72
C SER A 8 -0.26 13.59 2.21
N GLU A 9 -1.09 12.59 2.51
CA GLU A 9 -1.33 12.13 3.88
C GLU A 9 -0.95 10.68 4.06
N SER A 10 -0.67 10.29 5.30
CA SER A 10 -0.53 8.91 5.74
C SER A 10 -1.20 8.70 7.09
N VAL A 11 -1.37 7.44 7.47
CA VAL A 11 -1.95 7.06 8.75
C VAL A 11 -1.14 5.94 9.39
N THR A 12 -1.23 5.80 10.71
CA THR A 12 -0.59 4.71 11.43
C THR A 12 -1.35 3.40 11.28
N GLU A 13 -0.72 2.29 11.69
CA GLU A 13 -1.34 0.96 11.72
C GLU A 13 -2.61 0.88 12.58
N GLY A 14 -2.76 1.80 13.57
CA GLY A 14 -3.92 1.87 14.46
C GLY A 14 -5.11 2.65 13.91
N HIS A 15 -4.99 3.28 12.73
CA HIS A 15 -6.15 3.86 12.06
C HIS A 15 -7.19 2.77 11.75
N PRO A 16 -8.50 2.99 11.97
CA PRO A 16 -9.51 1.92 11.83
C PRO A 16 -9.47 1.18 10.50
N ASP A 17 -9.32 1.89 9.38
CA ASP A 17 -9.20 1.26 8.06
C ASP A 17 -7.93 0.42 7.95
N LYS A 18 -6.82 0.85 8.55
CA LYS A 18 -5.56 0.10 8.55
C LYS A 18 -5.57 -1.10 9.48
N VAL A 19 -6.30 -1.05 10.56
CA VAL A 19 -6.59 -2.25 11.38
C VAL A 19 -7.30 -3.31 10.51
N CYS A 20 -8.29 -2.90 9.71
CA CYS A 20 -8.99 -3.80 8.81
C CYS A 20 -8.07 -4.38 7.72
N ASP A 21 -7.23 -3.54 7.10
CA ASP A 21 -6.24 -3.98 6.11
C ASP A 21 -5.26 -4.98 6.71
N ALA A 22 -4.75 -4.72 7.92
CA ALA A 22 -3.83 -5.61 8.62
C ALA A 22 -4.47 -6.96 8.97
N VAL A 23 -5.72 -6.98 9.41
CA VAL A 23 -6.47 -8.21 9.70
C VAL A 23 -6.69 -9.01 8.41
N SER A 24 -7.14 -8.37 7.34
CA SER A 24 -7.38 -9.04 6.06
C SER A 24 -6.11 -9.65 5.48
N ASP A 25 -4.99 -8.94 5.53
CA ASP A 25 -3.69 -9.46 5.05
C ASP A 25 -3.07 -10.49 6.01
N ALA A 26 -3.32 -10.41 7.32
CA ALA A 26 -2.90 -11.47 8.26
C ALA A 26 -3.62 -12.80 7.99
N ILE A 27 -4.90 -12.76 7.66
CA ILE A 27 -5.67 -13.92 7.27
C ILE A 27 -5.15 -14.48 5.94
N LEU A 28 -4.89 -13.63 4.95
CA LEU A 28 -4.30 -14.01 3.68
C LEU A 28 -2.96 -14.72 3.86
N ASP A 29 -2.04 -14.13 4.63
CA ASP A 29 -0.71 -14.71 4.86
C ASP A 29 -0.80 -16.07 5.57
N ALA A 30 -1.66 -16.20 6.58
CA ALA A 30 -1.89 -17.47 7.28
C ALA A 30 -2.45 -18.58 6.39
N LEU A 31 -3.31 -18.23 5.43
CA LEU A 31 -3.81 -19.17 4.43
C LEU A 31 -2.70 -19.59 3.45
N MET A 32 -1.93 -18.61 2.95
CA MET A 32 -0.87 -18.85 1.96
C MET A 32 0.32 -19.61 2.54
N GLU A 33 0.60 -19.47 3.82
CA GLU A 33 1.65 -20.22 4.50
C GLU A 33 1.40 -21.74 4.46
N GLN A 34 0.14 -22.16 4.59
CA GLN A 34 -0.25 -23.57 4.53
C GLN A 34 -0.63 -24.03 3.13
N ASP A 35 -1.19 -23.15 2.29
CA ASP A 35 -1.62 -23.44 0.92
C ASP A 35 -1.32 -22.23 0.02
N PRO A 36 -0.13 -22.19 -0.64
CA PRO A 36 0.24 -21.12 -1.56
C PRO A 36 -0.71 -20.92 -2.75
N MET A 37 -1.61 -21.91 -3.01
CA MET A 37 -2.61 -21.85 -4.07
C MET A 37 -3.95 -21.31 -3.60
N SER A 38 -4.06 -20.86 -2.36
CA SER A 38 -5.28 -20.26 -1.80
C SER A 38 -5.82 -19.14 -2.67
N ARG A 39 -7.13 -19.13 -2.86
CA ARG A 39 -7.89 -18.04 -3.47
C ARG A 39 -8.58 -17.27 -2.37
N VAL A 40 -8.26 -16.00 -2.23
CA VAL A 40 -8.70 -15.19 -1.11
C VAL A 40 -9.18 -13.83 -1.60
N ALA A 41 -10.39 -13.47 -1.20
CA ALA A 41 -10.92 -12.13 -1.23
C ALA A 41 -11.55 -11.90 0.15
N CYS A 42 -10.74 -11.41 1.09
CA CYS A 42 -11.10 -11.27 2.50
C CYS A 42 -11.19 -9.79 2.87
N GLU A 43 -12.35 -9.38 3.32
CA GLU A 43 -12.64 -8.01 3.74
C GLU A 43 -12.95 -7.98 5.22
N THR A 44 -12.54 -6.92 5.88
CA THR A 44 -12.76 -6.71 7.32
C THR A 44 -13.46 -5.38 7.54
N ALA A 45 -14.43 -5.37 8.45
CA ALA A 45 -15.01 -4.16 8.99
C ALA A 45 -14.86 -4.14 10.52
N THR A 46 -14.65 -2.96 11.09
CA THR A 46 -14.50 -2.80 12.54
C THR A 46 -15.21 -1.55 13.04
N CYS A 47 -15.69 -1.62 14.26
CA CYS A 47 -16.18 -0.49 15.05
C CYS A 47 -15.99 -0.80 16.53
N THR A 48 -16.55 0.02 17.43
CA THR A 48 -16.44 -0.17 18.88
C THR A 48 -16.69 -1.61 19.32
N GLY A 49 -15.65 -2.28 19.79
CA GLY A 49 -15.71 -3.62 20.35
C GLY A 49 -16.09 -4.77 19.39
N PHE A 50 -16.02 -4.54 18.06
CA PHE A 50 -16.47 -5.49 17.07
C PHE A 50 -15.56 -5.57 15.85
N VAL A 51 -15.32 -6.78 15.34
CA VAL A 51 -14.66 -7.07 14.08
C VAL A 51 -15.49 -8.06 13.28
N LEU A 52 -15.83 -7.72 12.05
CA LEU A 52 -16.46 -8.58 11.07
C LEU A 52 -15.46 -8.93 9.97
N VAL A 53 -15.27 -10.23 9.71
CA VAL A 53 -14.51 -10.76 8.56
C VAL A 53 -15.49 -11.38 7.60
N THR A 54 -15.46 -10.93 6.33
CA THR A 54 -16.40 -11.37 5.28
C THR A 54 -15.62 -11.58 3.97
N GLY A 55 -16.25 -12.22 2.99
CA GLY A 55 -15.67 -12.45 1.67
C GLY A 55 -15.69 -13.89 1.23
N GLU A 56 -14.81 -14.26 0.28
CA GLU A 56 -14.73 -15.59 -0.28
C GLU A 56 -13.30 -16.15 -0.15
N VAL A 57 -13.23 -17.42 0.33
CA VAL A 57 -11.97 -18.15 0.51
C VAL A 57 -12.12 -19.56 -0.05
N THR A 58 -11.21 -19.95 -0.93
CA THR A 58 -11.02 -21.33 -1.37
C THR A 58 -9.59 -21.74 -1.04
N SER A 59 -9.43 -22.61 -0.05
CA SER A 59 -8.11 -23.04 0.46
C SER A 59 -8.20 -24.42 1.08
N LYS A 60 -7.09 -25.14 1.09
CA LYS A 60 -6.89 -26.37 1.86
C LYS A 60 -6.37 -26.08 3.28
N ALA A 61 -5.96 -24.87 3.55
CA ALA A 61 -5.44 -24.44 4.85
C ALA A 61 -6.53 -24.51 5.94
N LYS A 62 -6.10 -24.78 7.16
CA LYS A 62 -6.95 -24.74 8.36
C LYS A 62 -6.35 -23.73 9.33
N ILE A 63 -7.03 -22.61 9.51
CA ILE A 63 -6.60 -21.50 10.34
C ILE A 63 -7.68 -21.14 11.36
N ASP A 64 -7.26 -20.55 12.47
CA ASP A 64 -8.15 -19.97 13.48
C ASP A 64 -8.29 -18.47 13.23
N ILE A 65 -9.28 -18.08 12.43
CA ILE A 65 -9.49 -16.69 12.04
C ILE A 65 -9.77 -15.79 13.25
N PRO A 66 -10.64 -16.14 14.21
CA PRO A 66 -10.81 -15.35 15.43
C PRO A 66 -9.50 -15.08 16.17
N GLN A 67 -8.62 -16.08 16.28
CA GLN A 67 -7.34 -15.90 16.96
C GLN A 67 -6.41 -14.97 16.16
N ILE A 68 -6.33 -15.11 14.82
CA ILE A 68 -5.53 -14.22 13.96
C ILE A 68 -6.01 -12.76 14.10
N VAL A 69 -7.32 -12.53 14.14
CA VAL A 69 -7.89 -11.19 14.36
C VAL A 69 -7.41 -10.62 15.69
N ARG A 70 -7.54 -11.39 16.79
CA ARG A 70 -7.13 -10.96 18.13
C ARG A 70 -5.65 -10.65 18.21
N ASP A 71 -4.81 -11.53 17.67
CA ASP A 71 -3.36 -11.36 17.66
C ASP A 71 -2.96 -10.10 16.87
N THR A 72 -3.57 -9.86 15.72
CA THR A 72 -3.31 -8.68 14.90
C THR A 72 -3.72 -7.39 15.62
N VAL A 73 -4.90 -7.35 16.23
CA VAL A 73 -5.39 -6.19 16.98
C VAL A 73 -4.49 -5.89 18.20
N ASN A 74 -4.09 -6.95 18.93
CA ASN A 74 -3.18 -6.82 20.07
C ASN A 74 -1.77 -6.35 19.66
N GLU A 75 -1.23 -6.86 18.54
CA GLU A 75 0.08 -6.45 18.00
C GLU A 75 0.10 -4.97 17.60
N ILE A 76 -0.99 -4.45 17.05
CA ILE A 76 -1.16 -3.02 16.76
C ILE A 76 -1.12 -2.20 18.05
N GLY A 77 -1.57 -2.75 19.17
CA GLY A 77 -1.53 -2.10 20.48
C GLY A 77 -2.90 -1.78 21.07
N TYR A 78 -3.97 -2.34 20.50
CA TYR A 78 -5.30 -2.30 21.08
C TYR A 78 -5.49 -3.53 22.00
N ASN A 79 -4.91 -3.46 23.17
CA ASN A 79 -4.84 -4.54 24.17
C ASN A 79 -5.29 -4.10 25.58
N ASP A 80 -6.02 -2.98 25.65
CA ASP A 80 -6.57 -2.44 26.90
C ASP A 80 -8.04 -2.03 26.66
N ALA A 81 -8.95 -2.68 27.40
CA ALA A 81 -10.38 -2.40 27.31
C ALA A 81 -10.74 -0.95 27.66
N ALA A 82 -9.90 -0.23 28.43
CA ALA A 82 -10.11 1.19 28.73
C ALA A 82 -10.05 2.09 27.49
N THR A 83 -9.46 1.61 26.40
CA THR A 83 -9.41 2.34 25.11
C THR A 83 -10.71 2.23 24.30
N GLY A 84 -11.66 1.37 24.74
CA GLY A 84 -12.91 1.11 24.03
C GLY A 84 -12.81 0.14 22.85
N PHE A 85 -11.62 -0.35 22.55
CA PHE A 85 -11.34 -1.41 21.57
C PHE A 85 -10.18 -2.26 22.06
N ASP A 86 -10.35 -3.58 22.19
CA ASP A 86 -9.37 -4.49 22.77
C ASP A 86 -9.46 -5.86 22.09
N GLY A 87 -8.34 -6.32 21.54
CA GLY A 87 -8.24 -7.61 20.84
C GLY A 87 -8.60 -8.81 21.70
N ASN A 88 -8.43 -8.72 23.02
CA ASN A 88 -8.75 -9.83 23.93
C ASN A 88 -10.27 -9.98 24.16
N THR A 89 -11.03 -8.88 24.06
CA THR A 89 -12.46 -8.82 24.46
C THR A 89 -13.41 -8.45 23.33
N CYS A 90 -12.93 -7.95 22.19
CA CYS A 90 -13.79 -7.61 21.05
C CYS A 90 -14.57 -8.83 20.53
N ALA A 91 -15.79 -8.60 20.07
CA ALA A 91 -16.54 -9.61 19.35
C ALA A 91 -15.94 -9.81 17.96
N VAL A 92 -15.73 -11.06 17.56
CA VAL A 92 -15.26 -11.43 16.22
C VAL A 92 -16.34 -12.26 15.53
N MET A 93 -16.82 -11.77 14.40
CA MET A 93 -17.76 -12.49 13.55
C MET A 93 -17.09 -12.84 12.23
N VAL A 94 -17.27 -14.08 11.78
CA VAL A 94 -16.71 -14.58 10.53
C VAL A 94 -17.85 -15.05 9.62
N ALA A 95 -17.93 -14.48 8.42
CA ALA A 95 -18.91 -14.78 7.37
C ALA A 95 -18.18 -14.93 6.04
N LEU A 96 -17.44 -16.03 5.91
CA LEU A 96 -16.69 -16.37 4.70
C LEU A 96 -17.37 -17.50 3.95
N ASP A 97 -17.55 -17.30 2.64
CA ASP A 97 -18.09 -18.29 1.71
C ASP A 97 -16.98 -18.85 0.82
N GLN A 98 -17.32 -19.89 0.04
CA GLN A 98 -16.47 -20.37 -1.05
C GLN A 98 -16.70 -19.54 -2.32
N GLN A 99 -15.66 -19.34 -3.13
CA GLN A 99 -15.77 -18.65 -4.40
C GLN A 99 -16.81 -19.32 -5.31
N SER A 100 -17.64 -18.53 -6.00
CA SER A 100 -18.62 -18.99 -6.98
C SER A 100 -17.97 -19.85 -8.05
N ALA A 101 -18.60 -21.00 -8.37
CA ALA A 101 -18.14 -21.89 -9.44
C ALA A 101 -18.12 -21.21 -10.83
N ASP A 102 -19.02 -20.26 -11.07
CA ASP A 102 -19.08 -19.51 -12.33
C ASP A 102 -17.86 -18.61 -12.51
N ILE A 103 -17.43 -17.94 -11.44
CA ILE A 103 -16.22 -17.11 -11.43
C ILE A 103 -14.97 -17.99 -11.60
N ALA A 104 -14.89 -19.12 -10.88
CA ALA A 104 -13.78 -20.06 -10.97
C ALA A 104 -13.58 -20.58 -12.40
N MET A 105 -14.65 -20.97 -13.10
CA MET A 105 -14.57 -21.40 -14.50
C MET A 105 -14.04 -20.32 -15.45
N GLY A 106 -14.30 -19.03 -15.16
CA GLY A 106 -13.82 -17.92 -15.97
C GLY A 106 -12.33 -17.63 -15.78
N VAL A 107 -11.81 -17.87 -14.58
CA VAL A 107 -10.51 -17.39 -14.11
C VAL A 107 -9.44 -18.50 -14.10
N ASP A 108 -9.83 -19.75 -13.81
CA ASP A 108 -8.88 -20.87 -13.67
C ASP A 108 -8.19 -21.27 -14.97
N LYS A 109 -8.77 -20.93 -16.12
CA LYS A 109 -8.17 -21.15 -17.44
C LYS A 109 -8.44 -19.95 -18.34
N ALA A 110 -7.39 -19.31 -18.83
CA ALA A 110 -7.52 -18.16 -19.73
C ALA A 110 -8.31 -18.49 -21.00
N LEU A 111 -8.97 -17.48 -21.57
CA LEU A 111 -9.73 -17.60 -22.81
C LEU A 111 -8.84 -18.10 -23.96
N GLU A 112 -7.63 -17.58 -24.07
CA GLU A 112 -6.63 -17.92 -25.07
C GLU A 112 -6.24 -19.42 -25.00
N ALA A 113 -6.19 -19.98 -23.78
CA ALA A 113 -5.95 -21.41 -23.57
C ALA A 113 -7.16 -22.26 -23.96
N LYS A 114 -8.40 -21.78 -23.74
CA LYS A 114 -9.64 -22.45 -24.14
C LYS A 114 -9.79 -22.50 -25.66
N GLU A 115 -9.26 -21.54 -26.38
CA GLU A 115 -9.31 -21.43 -27.83
C GLU A 115 -8.11 -22.07 -28.55
N ASN A 116 -7.22 -22.77 -27.80
CA ASN A 116 -6.00 -23.42 -28.33
C ASN A 116 -5.05 -22.46 -29.08
N ARG A 117 -5.02 -21.18 -28.63
CA ARG A 117 -4.12 -20.16 -29.17
C ARG A 117 -2.82 -20.01 -28.37
N MET A 118 -2.59 -20.91 -27.41
CA MET A 118 -1.44 -20.90 -26.51
C MET A 118 -0.69 -22.21 -26.59
N SER A 119 0.64 -22.18 -26.41
CA SER A 119 1.49 -23.35 -26.26
C SER A 119 1.18 -24.12 -24.95
N ASP A 120 1.67 -25.37 -24.83
CA ASP A 120 1.46 -26.18 -23.62
C ASP A 120 2.01 -25.49 -22.33
N GLU A 121 3.10 -24.73 -22.41
CA GLU A 121 3.64 -23.93 -21.30
C GLU A 121 2.75 -22.71 -20.98
N GLU A 122 2.03 -22.22 -21.98
CA GLU A 122 1.08 -21.12 -21.84
C GLU A 122 -0.31 -21.61 -21.39
N LEU A 123 -0.61 -22.90 -21.53
CA LEU A 123 -1.87 -23.51 -21.08
C LEU A 123 -2.03 -23.48 -19.54
N GLU A 124 -0.94 -23.29 -18.79
CA GLU A 124 -0.99 -23.01 -17.34
C GLU A 124 -1.35 -21.55 -17.03
N ALA A 125 -1.53 -20.70 -18.04
CA ALA A 125 -1.81 -19.29 -17.86
C ALA A 125 -3.20 -19.08 -17.26
N ILE A 126 -3.21 -18.49 -16.07
CA ILE A 126 -4.40 -18.03 -15.39
C ILE A 126 -4.91 -16.77 -16.12
N GLY A 127 -6.19 -16.72 -16.45
CA GLY A 127 -6.83 -15.50 -16.91
C GLY A 127 -6.92 -14.45 -15.80
N ALA A 128 -7.07 -13.17 -16.16
CA ALA A 128 -7.29 -12.13 -15.17
C ALA A 128 -8.55 -12.43 -14.34
N GLY A 129 -8.44 -12.27 -13.02
CA GLY A 129 -9.53 -12.57 -12.08
C GLY A 129 -10.70 -11.61 -12.15
N ASP A 130 -10.47 -10.43 -12.76
CA ASP A 130 -11.48 -9.41 -13.00
C ASP A 130 -11.04 -8.52 -14.16
N GLN A 131 -11.96 -7.70 -14.65
CA GLN A 131 -11.62 -6.52 -15.45
C GLN A 131 -11.06 -5.43 -14.56
N GLY A 132 -10.26 -4.52 -15.11
CA GLY A 132 -9.81 -3.34 -14.36
C GLY A 132 -8.65 -2.64 -15.02
N MET A 133 -8.28 -1.51 -14.43
CA MET A 133 -7.08 -0.76 -14.75
C MET A 133 -6.24 -0.57 -13.48
N MET A 134 -4.94 -0.68 -13.61
CA MET A 134 -3.98 -0.53 -12.51
C MET A 134 -2.89 0.44 -12.92
N PHE A 135 -2.36 1.17 -11.96
CA PHE A 135 -1.31 2.15 -12.18
C PHE A 135 -0.07 1.82 -11.35
N GLY A 136 1.08 2.06 -11.95
CA GLY A 136 2.36 2.12 -11.26
C GLY A 136 3.02 3.46 -11.52
N TYR A 137 3.84 3.90 -10.58
CA TYR A 137 4.55 5.17 -10.66
C TYR A 137 5.93 5.08 -10.03
N ALA A 138 6.85 5.85 -10.54
CA ALA A 138 8.15 6.13 -9.93
C ALA A 138 8.63 7.52 -10.32
N THR A 139 9.41 8.15 -9.44
CA THR A 139 10.05 9.44 -9.65
C THR A 139 11.39 9.47 -8.92
N ASN A 140 12.36 10.21 -9.46
CA ASN A 140 13.67 10.37 -8.84
C ASN A 140 13.72 11.38 -7.68
N GLU A 141 12.56 11.78 -7.14
CA GLU A 141 12.45 12.76 -6.04
C GLU A 141 13.00 12.23 -4.71
N THR A 142 13.02 10.91 -4.51
CA THR A 142 13.53 10.26 -3.30
C THR A 142 14.40 9.05 -3.65
N GLU A 143 15.18 8.57 -2.69
CA GLU A 143 16.04 7.39 -2.85
C GLU A 143 15.23 6.12 -3.17
N GLU A 144 14.05 5.98 -2.56
CA GLU A 144 13.11 4.88 -2.81
C GLU A 144 12.32 5.05 -4.11
N LEU A 145 12.56 6.11 -4.88
CA LEU A 145 11.88 6.46 -6.14
C LEU A 145 10.36 6.66 -5.97
N MET A 146 9.99 7.34 -4.90
CA MET A 146 8.61 7.73 -4.55
C MET A 146 8.43 9.24 -4.61
N PRO A 147 7.18 9.72 -4.78
CA PRO A 147 6.88 11.14 -4.60
C PRO A 147 7.23 11.62 -3.20
N TYR A 148 7.87 12.76 -3.09
CA TYR A 148 8.40 13.30 -1.83
C TYR A 148 7.35 13.46 -0.74
N PRO A 149 6.13 14.01 -1.00
CA PRO A 149 5.13 14.22 0.06
C PRO A 149 4.66 12.94 0.72
N ILE A 150 4.34 11.89 -0.06
CA ILE A 150 3.86 10.62 0.51
C ILE A 150 4.98 9.85 1.20
N SER A 151 6.20 9.84 0.65
CA SER A 151 7.36 9.24 1.29
C SER A 151 7.57 9.83 2.69
N LEU A 152 7.55 11.15 2.80
CA LEU A 152 7.78 11.82 4.07
C LEU A 152 6.60 11.62 5.04
N ALA A 153 5.35 11.63 4.56
CA ALA A 153 4.18 11.33 5.37
C ALA A 153 4.24 9.92 5.96
N HIS A 154 4.65 8.92 5.19
CA HIS A 154 4.86 7.55 5.68
C HIS A 154 5.98 7.47 6.73
N LYS A 155 7.12 8.11 6.49
CA LYS A 155 8.24 8.15 7.44
C LYS A 155 7.84 8.76 8.78
N LEU A 156 7.02 9.82 8.76
CA LEU A 156 6.47 10.44 9.98
C LEU A 156 5.52 9.49 10.72
N ALA A 157 4.60 8.82 10.00
CA ALA A 157 3.67 7.88 10.60
C ALA A 157 4.39 6.65 11.20
N LEU A 158 5.42 6.15 10.51
CA LEU A 158 6.25 5.04 10.99
C LEU A 158 7.06 5.45 12.23
N GLN A 159 7.65 6.64 12.25
CA GLN A 159 8.39 7.15 13.41
C GLN A 159 7.47 7.36 14.61
N LEU A 160 6.25 7.87 14.40
CA LEU A 160 5.25 8.00 15.46
C LEU A 160 4.93 6.62 16.10
N THR A 161 4.73 5.60 15.27
CA THR A 161 4.49 4.24 15.75
C THR A 161 5.71 3.66 16.48
N LYS A 162 6.92 3.93 15.96
CA LYS A 162 8.16 3.47 16.58
C LYS A 162 8.31 4.00 18.01
N VAL A 163 8.19 5.32 18.22
CA VAL A 163 8.35 5.93 19.55
C VAL A 163 7.25 5.53 20.54
N ARG A 164 6.09 5.09 20.03
CA ARG A 164 5.03 4.47 20.84
C ARG A 164 5.43 3.05 21.27
N LYS A 165 5.80 2.20 20.31
CA LYS A 165 6.07 0.76 20.53
C LYS A 165 7.36 0.52 21.34
N ASP A 166 8.39 1.34 21.17
CA ASP A 166 9.64 1.23 21.95
C ASP A 166 9.54 1.85 23.35
N GLY A 167 8.41 2.47 23.68
CA GLY A 167 8.14 3.05 24.99
C GLY A 167 8.80 4.43 25.23
N THR A 168 9.35 5.07 24.21
CA THR A 168 9.88 6.45 24.29
C THR A 168 8.77 7.41 24.70
N LEU A 169 7.58 7.30 24.05
CA LEU A 169 6.40 8.09 24.36
C LEU A 169 5.24 7.18 24.79
N LYS A 170 5.23 6.78 26.05
CA LYS A 170 4.31 5.76 26.61
C LYS A 170 2.83 6.16 26.59
N TYR A 171 2.55 7.45 26.55
CA TYR A 171 1.17 7.97 26.53
C TYR A 171 0.52 7.96 25.14
N LEU A 172 1.29 7.63 24.07
CA LEU A 172 0.74 7.51 22.73
C LEU A 172 -0.11 6.25 22.60
N ARG A 173 -1.24 6.39 21.90
CA ARG A 173 -2.13 5.32 21.49
C ARG A 173 -2.00 5.02 20.01
N PRO A 174 -2.55 3.88 19.50
CA PRO A 174 -2.23 3.40 18.15
C PRO A 174 -2.69 4.28 16.99
N ASP A 175 -3.79 5.05 17.12
CA ASP A 175 -4.35 5.83 16.02
C ASP A 175 -3.58 7.14 15.82
N GLY A 176 -3.29 7.45 14.57
CA GLY A 176 -2.61 8.68 14.19
C GLY A 176 -2.64 8.94 12.69
N LYS A 177 -2.46 10.20 12.34
CA LYS A 177 -2.44 10.70 10.95
C LYS A 177 -1.31 11.68 10.77
N THR A 178 -0.73 11.68 9.57
CA THR A 178 0.29 12.64 9.15
C THR A 178 -0.08 13.23 7.79
N GLN A 179 0.32 14.47 7.54
CA GLN A 179 0.13 15.12 6.27
C GLN A 179 1.31 16.05 6.01
N VAL A 180 1.81 16.04 4.78
CA VAL A 180 2.95 16.87 4.37
C VAL A 180 2.59 17.63 3.10
N SER A 181 2.76 18.97 3.15
CA SER A 181 2.64 19.85 1.99
C SER A 181 4.03 20.33 1.58
N VAL A 182 4.41 20.04 0.34
CA VAL A 182 5.70 20.38 -0.27
C VAL A 182 5.52 21.47 -1.29
N GLU A 183 6.38 22.50 -1.24
CA GLU A 183 6.53 23.49 -2.30
C GLU A 183 7.51 22.95 -3.35
N TYR A 184 7.09 23.02 -4.60
CA TYR A 184 7.90 22.64 -5.77
C TYR A 184 8.37 23.88 -6.51
N ASP A 185 9.56 23.82 -7.07
CA ASP A 185 10.10 24.87 -7.93
C ASP A 185 9.50 24.84 -9.35
N GLU A 186 9.99 25.75 -10.22
CA GLU A 186 9.55 25.86 -11.62
C GLU A 186 9.87 24.61 -12.45
N LYS A 187 10.89 23.83 -12.06
CA LYS A 187 11.28 22.58 -12.71
C LYS A 187 10.49 21.40 -12.21
N GLY A 188 9.70 21.56 -11.14
CA GLY A 188 8.95 20.50 -10.50
C GLY A 188 9.78 19.67 -9.53
N GLU A 189 10.87 20.24 -8.99
CA GLU A 189 11.68 19.62 -7.94
C GLU A 189 11.20 20.09 -6.54
N PRO A 190 11.23 19.18 -5.53
CA PRO A 190 10.91 19.54 -4.15
C PRO A 190 11.85 20.64 -3.64
N LYS A 191 11.31 21.70 -3.07
CA LYS A 191 12.07 22.90 -2.66
C LYS A 191 12.09 23.11 -1.15
N ARG A 192 10.92 23.02 -0.49
CA ARG A 192 10.75 23.22 0.94
C ARG A 192 9.44 22.63 1.45
N LEU A 193 9.34 22.46 2.77
CA LEU A 193 8.10 22.07 3.42
C LEU A 193 7.26 23.32 3.73
N GLU A 194 6.05 23.38 3.18
CA GLU A 194 5.10 24.46 3.49
C GLU A 194 4.35 24.17 4.79
N ALA A 195 3.90 22.92 4.99
CA ALA A 195 3.18 22.53 6.20
C ALA A 195 3.39 21.05 6.53
N VAL A 196 3.45 20.74 7.82
CA VAL A 196 3.46 19.40 8.38
C VAL A 196 2.38 19.29 9.43
N VAL A 197 1.45 18.35 9.27
CA VAL A 197 0.36 18.09 10.19
C VAL A 197 0.55 16.71 10.80
N LEU A 198 0.38 16.59 12.11
CA LEU A 198 0.35 15.31 12.81
C LEU A 198 -0.76 15.33 13.85
N SER A 199 -1.63 14.32 13.80
CA SER A 199 -2.63 14.05 14.83
C SER A 199 -2.36 12.67 15.40
N THR A 200 -2.32 12.57 16.73
CA THR A 200 -2.06 11.32 17.44
C THR A 200 -3.00 11.12 18.61
N GLN A 201 -3.54 9.92 18.71
CA GLN A 201 -4.29 9.48 19.88
C GLN A 201 -3.35 9.35 21.09
N HIS A 202 -3.84 9.73 22.27
CA HIS A 202 -3.03 9.80 23.49
C HIS A 202 -3.84 9.52 24.74
N ASP A 203 -3.15 9.25 25.83
CA ASP A 203 -3.76 9.09 27.16
C ASP A 203 -4.35 10.41 27.67
N PRO A 204 -5.40 10.37 28.50
CA PRO A 204 -6.12 11.58 28.94
C PRO A 204 -5.32 12.50 29.86
N GLU A 205 -4.27 12.03 30.53
CA GLU A 205 -3.49 12.76 31.54
C GLU A 205 -2.37 13.59 30.95
N VAL A 206 -1.92 13.33 29.71
CA VAL A 206 -0.85 14.09 29.07
C VAL A 206 -1.36 15.47 28.61
N THR A 207 -0.56 16.52 28.81
CA THR A 207 -0.91 17.87 28.35
C THR A 207 -0.60 18.07 26.87
N GLN A 208 -1.28 19.03 26.22
CA GLN A 208 -0.99 19.36 24.82
C GLN A 208 0.42 19.93 24.65
N GLU A 209 0.90 20.72 25.61
CA GLU A 209 2.26 21.26 25.61
C GLU A 209 3.29 20.12 25.55
N GLN A 210 3.12 19.11 26.39
CA GLN A 210 4.02 17.93 26.40
C GLN A 210 3.98 17.18 25.06
N ILE A 211 2.77 16.99 24.49
CA ILE A 211 2.64 16.33 23.18
C ILE A 211 3.35 17.15 22.11
N HIS A 212 3.21 18.47 22.08
CA HIS A 212 3.84 19.34 21.11
C HIS A 212 5.37 19.28 21.19
N GLU A 213 5.94 19.36 22.40
CA GLU A 213 7.38 19.26 22.63
C GLU A 213 7.94 17.91 22.21
N ASP A 214 7.28 16.84 22.61
CA ASP A 214 7.72 15.46 22.34
C ASP A 214 7.60 15.10 20.85
N ILE A 215 6.49 15.43 20.20
CA ILE A 215 6.32 15.17 18.77
C ILE A 215 7.34 15.98 17.96
N ARG A 216 7.59 17.23 18.33
CA ARG A 216 8.64 18.03 17.69
C ARG A 216 9.98 17.32 17.77
N LYS A 217 10.39 16.94 18.97
CA LYS A 217 11.71 16.37 19.26
C LYS A 217 11.89 14.96 18.72
N TYR A 218 10.92 14.06 18.97
CA TYR A 218 11.09 12.63 18.74
C TYR A 218 10.53 12.16 17.39
N VAL A 219 9.70 12.97 16.73
CA VAL A 219 9.11 12.63 15.44
C VAL A 219 9.57 13.59 14.35
N PHE A 220 9.31 14.89 14.47
CA PHE A 220 9.64 15.85 13.41
C PHE A 220 11.15 16.03 13.24
N ASP A 221 11.88 16.33 14.31
CA ASP A 221 13.33 16.56 14.22
C ASP A 221 14.10 15.25 13.87
N ALA A 222 13.50 14.08 14.11
CA ALA A 222 14.08 12.79 13.75
C ALA A 222 13.88 12.41 12.26
N VAL A 223 12.87 12.97 11.59
CA VAL A 223 12.47 12.55 10.23
C VAL A 223 12.61 13.67 9.21
N LEU A 224 12.28 14.91 9.57
CA LEU A 224 12.23 16.01 8.61
C LEU A 224 13.65 16.46 8.22
N PRO A 225 13.97 16.53 6.91
CA PRO A 225 15.23 17.09 6.44
C PRO A 225 15.32 18.57 6.81
N GLN A 226 16.37 18.95 7.54
CA GLN A 226 16.52 20.31 8.07
C GLN A 226 16.65 21.35 6.95
N GLU A 227 17.23 20.98 5.82
CA GLU A 227 17.35 21.82 4.62
C GLU A 227 16.01 22.15 3.95
N MET A 228 14.97 21.35 4.22
CA MET A 228 13.62 21.56 3.70
C MET A 228 12.72 22.37 4.65
N VAL A 229 13.19 22.64 5.86
CA VAL A 229 12.46 23.38 6.92
C VAL A 229 13.02 24.78 7.04
N ASP A 230 12.15 25.77 7.04
CA ASP A 230 12.52 27.19 7.24
C ASP A 230 11.59 27.92 8.21
N GLY A 231 11.80 29.22 8.38
CA GLY A 231 10.99 30.06 9.30
C GLY A 231 9.52 30.21 8.88
N GLU A 232 9.15 29.86 7.66
CA GLU A 232 7.77 29.90 7.15
C GLU A 232 7.06 28.55 7.21
N THR A 233 7.79 27.45 7.49
CA THR A 233 7.22 26.10 7.60
C THR A 233 6.24 26.02 8.76
N LYS A 234 5.01 25.62 8.49
CA LYS A 234 3.93 25.54 9.48
C LYS A 234 3.86 24.14 10.08
N PHE A 235 3.78 24.04 11.39
CA PHE A 235 3.63 22.80 12.13
C PHE A 235 2.29 22.77 12.86
N PHE A 236 1.50 21.72 12.64
CA PHE A 236 0.22 21.49 13.28
C PHE A 236 0.25 20.14 14.01
N ILE A 237 0.26 20.17 15.34
CA ILE A 237 0.27 18.97 16.18
C ILE A 237 -1.03 18.96 16.96
N ASN A 238 -1.86 17.93 16.80
CA ASN A 238 -3.19 17.82 17.42
C ASN A 238 -3.97 19.16 17.38
N PRO A 239 -4.20 19.76 16.21
CA PRO A 239 -4.75 21.11 16.12
C PRO A 239 -6.16 21.25 16.71
N THR A 240 -6.89 20.13 16.87
CA THR A 240 -8.18 20.09 17.57
C THR A 240 -8.04 19.96 19.10
N GLY A 241 -6.83 19.83 19.63
CA GLY A 241 -6.54 19.59 21.03
C GLY A 241 -6.63 18.12 21.41
N ARG A 242 -7.62 17.75 22.23
CA ARG A 242 -7.75 16.42 22.84
C ARG A 242 -8.12 15.35 21.79
N PHE A 243 -7.30 14.26 21.72
CA PHE A 243 -7.54 13.10 20.87
C PHE A 243 -7.34 11.80 21.70
N VAL A 244 -8.22 11.55 22.65
CA VAL A 244 -8.22 10.38 23.53
C VAL A 244 -9.07 9.25 22.96
N ILE A 245 -10.26 9.58 22.44
CA ILE A 245 -11.12 8.62 21.74
C ILE A 245 -10.67 8.56 20.28
N GLY A 246 -10.23 7.38 19.86
CA GLY A 246 -9.71 7.13 18.50
C GLY A 246 -9.75 5.64 18.18
N GLY A 247 -9.16 5.27 17.05
CA GLY A 247 -9.22 3.92 16.54
C GLY A 247 -10.66 3.47 16.25
N PRO A 248 -10.95 2.15 16.26
CA PRO A 248 -12.30 1.62 16.01
C PRO A 248 -13.37 2.08 17.01
N HIS A 249 -12.98 2.61 18.16
CA HIS A 249 -13.91 3.23 19.11
C HIS A 249 -14.37 4.62 18.63
N GLY A 250 -13.50 5.36 17.94
CA GLY A 250 -13.80 6.70 17.45
C GLY A 250 -14.50 6.72 16.11
N ASP A 251 -14.13 5.82 15.21
CA ASP A 251 -14.66 5.73 13.84
C ASP A 251 -14.61 4.28 13.34
N ALA A 252 -15.56 3.93 12.46
CA ALA A 252 -15.57 2.61 11.82
C ALA A 252 -14.46 2.47 10.77
N GLY A 253 -13.87 1.28 10.69
CA GLY A 253 -12.92 0.91 9.67
C GLY A 253 -13.45 -0.09 8.67
N LEU A 254 -12.89 -0.10 7.48
CA LEU A 254 -13.17 -1.05 6.42
C LEU A 254 -11.92 -1.27 5.56
N THR A 255 -11.67 -2.54 5.18
CA THR A 255 -10.59 -2.90 4.25
C THR A 255 -10.71 -2.12 2.94
N GLY A 256 -9.58 -1.59 2.45
CA GLY A 256 -9.51 -0.94 1.16
C GLY A 256 -10.05 0.50 1.09
N ARG A 257 -10.14 1.19 2.24
CA ARG A 257 -10.55 2.61 2.28
C ARG A 257 -9.39 3.61 2.38
N LYS A 258 -8.14 3.15 2.30
CA LYS A 258 -6.93 3.97 2.31
C LYS A 258 -6.04 3.74 1.06
N ILE A 259 -6.69 3.49 -0.09
CA ILE A 259 -6.02 3.09 -1.33
C ILE A 259 -5.03 4.14 -1.86
N ILE A 260 -5.25 5.42 -1.59
CA ILE A 260 -4.36 6.50 -2.00
C ILE A 260 -3.15 6.57 -1.06
N VAL A 261 -3.35 6.35 0.25
CA VAL A 261 -2.26 6.20 1.23
C VAL A 261 -1.42 4.96 0.91
N ASP A 262 -2.05 3.88 0.50
CA ASP A 262 -1.39 2.62 0.13
C ASP A 262 -0.48 2.75 -1.09
N THR A 263 -0.70 3.75 -1.94
CA THR A 263 -0.02 3.92 -3.22
C THR A 263 0.86 5.17 -3.26
N TYR A 264 0.45 6.24 -3.93
CA TYR A 264 1.33 7.38 -4.23
C TYR A 264 0.86 8.70 -3.62
N GLY A 265 -0.08 8.67 -2.65
CA GLY A 265 -0.55 9.87 -1.95
C GLY A 265 -1.26 10.88 -2.85
N GLY A 266 -1.85 10.44 -3.95
CA GLY A 266 -2.54 11.30 -4.92
C GLY A 266 -1.62 11.85 -6.02
N TYR A 267 -0.33 11.56 -6.00
CA TYR A 267 0.62 12.07 -6.99
C TYR A 267 0.47 11.39 -8.36
N ALA A 268 0.11 10.12 -8.37
CA ALA A 268 -0.19 9.34 -9.56
C ALA A 268 -1.69 9.00 -9.63
N ARG A 269 -2.14 8.58 -10.81
CA ARG A 269 -3.49 8.04 -11.02
C ARG A 269 -3.69 6.75 -10.23
N HIS A 270 -4.94 6.38 -9.99
CA HIS A 270 -5.32 5.14 -9.33
C HIS A 270 -6.47 4.46 -10.07
N GLY A 271 -6.44 3.13 -10.16
CA GLY A 271 -7.48 2.35 -10.84
C GLY A 271 -8.73 2.07 -9.99
N GLY A 272 -8.66 2.31 -8.67
CA GLY A 272 -9.76 2.11 -7.72
C GLY A 272 -9.72 0.78 -6.96
N GLY A 273 -8.90 -0.19 -7.38
CA GLY A 273 -8.79 -1.50 -6.72
C GLY A 273 -8.01 -1.44 -5.40
N ALA A 274 -8.58 -2.01 -4.34
CA ALA A 274 -7.90 -2.21 -3.07
C ALA A 274 -6.96 -3.42 -3.12
N PHE A 275 -5.92 -3.43 -2.28
CA PHE A 275 -4.90 -4.50 -2.23
C PHE A 275 -5.17 -5.51 -1.12
N SER A 276 -5.33 -5.04 0.12
CA SER A 276 -5.39 -5.89 1.30
C SER A 276 -6.52 -6.93 1.21
N GLY A 277 -6.24 -8.14 1.68
CA GLY A 277 -7.16 -9.26 1.67
C GLY A 277 -7.30 -10.00 0.34
N LYS A 278 -6.60 -9.55 -0.72
CA LYS A 278 -6.63 -10.18 -2.06
C LYS A 278 -5.35 -10.98 -2.30
N ASP A 279 -5.48 -12.25 -2.73
CA ASP A 279 -4.36 -13.06 -3.18
C ASP A 279 -3.81 -12.58 -4.54
N CYS A 280 -2.64 -13.10 -4.92
CA CYS A 280 -1.91 -12.67 -6.11
C CYS A 280 -2.60 -12.95 -7.46
N THR A 281 -3.69 -13.70 -7.49
CA THR A 281 -4.49 -13.92 -8.72
C THR A 281 -5.41 -12.73 -9.02
N LYS A 282 -5.65 -11.84 -8.06
CA LYS A 282 -6.41 -10.61 -8.24
C LYS A 282 -5.50 -9.54 -8.83
N VAL A 283 -5.75 -9.17 -10.08
CA VAL A 283 -4.93 -8.19 -10.82
C VAL A 283 -4.93 -6.80 -10.20
N ASP A 284 -5.97 -6.42 -9.45
CA ASP A 284 -5.99 -5.19 -8.65
C ASP A 284 -4.72 -5.05 -7.81
N ARG A 285 -4.25 -6.14 -7.21
CA ARG A 285 -3.05 -6.18 -6.40
C ARG A 285 -1.82 -6.51 -7.22
N SER A 286 -1.79 -7.65 -7.89
CA SER A 286 -0.60 -8.15 -8.58
C SER A 286 -0.15 -7.26 -9.74
N ALA A 287 -1.08 -6.76 -10.54
CA ALA A 287 -0.74 -5.89 -11.66
C ALA A 287 -0.36 -4.46 -11.21
N ALA A 288 -0.91 -3.95 -10.11
CA ALA A 288 -0.45 -2.70 -9.52
C ALA A 288 1.01 -2.84 -9.00
N TYR A 289 1.37 -3.97 -8.41
CA TYR A 289 2.74 -4.27 -8.00
C TYR A 289 3.67 -4.41 -9.20
N ALA A 290 3.24 -5.10 -10.27
CA ALA A 290 4.01 -5.21 -11.51
C ALA A 290 4.19 -3.83 -12.18
N ALA A 291 3.17 -3.00 -12.22
CA ALA A 291 3.26 -1.66 -12.77
C ALA A 291 4.25 -0.78 -11.97
N ARG A 292 4.27 -0.89 -10.62
CA ARG A 292 5.30 -0.25 -9.78
C ARG A 292 6.68 -0.77 -10.10
N TYR A 293 6.87 -2.08 -10.21
CA TYR A 293 8.15 -2.70 -10.54
C TYR A 293 8.69 -2.22 -11.88
N VAL A 294 7.85 -2.16 -12.91
CA VAL A 294 8.20 -1.63 -14.23
C VAL A 294 8.61 -0.17 -14.14
N ALA A 295 7.75 0.69 -13.57
CA ALA A 295 8.01 2.13 -13.44
C ALA A 295 9.31 2.41 -12.67
N LYS A 296 9.54 1.68 -11.56
CA LYS A 296 10.75 1.82 -10.75
C LYS A 296 12.01 1.46 -11.53
N ASN A 297 12.00 0.36 -12.30
CA ASN A 297 13.15 -0.04 -13.12
C ASN A 297 13.41 0.95 -14.27
N ILE A 298 12.38 1.52 -14.90
CA ILE A 298 12.53 2.55 -15.94
C ILE A 298 13.25 3.79 -15.37
N VAL A 299 12.81 4.29 -14.22
CA VAL A 299 13.43 5.46 -13.57
C VAL A 299 14.82 5.14 -13.04
N ALA A 300 15.01 4.00 -12.38
CA ALA A 300 16.30 3.56 -11.87
C ALA A 300 17.33 3.34 -12.98
N ALA A 301 16.92 2.94 -14.18
CA ALA A 301 17.78 2.81 -15.36
C ALA A 301 18.14 4.17 -15.99
N GLY A 302 17.51 5.27 -15.58
CA GLY A 302 17.72 6.61 -16.12
C GLY A 302 17.03 6.84 -17.48
N LEU A 303 16.07 6.00 -17.85
CA LEU A 303 15.27 6.17 -19.08
C LEU A 303 14.26 7.32 -18.97
N ALA A 304 13.85 7.68 -17.76
CA ALA A 304 13.04 8.84 -17.44
C ALA A 304 13.29 9.28 -16.00
N ASP A 305 12.97 10.55 -15.66
CA ASP A 305 12.98 11.04 -14.28
C ASP A 305 11.66 10.72 -13.55
N LYS A 306 10.57 10.61 -14.32
CA LYS A 306 9.21 10.26 -13.87
C LYS A 306 8.61 9.27 -14.84
N CYS A 307 7.92 8.28 -14.33
CA CYS A 307 7.27 7.27 -15.16
C CYS A 307 5.97 6.78 -14.50
N GLU A 308 4.85 6.92 -15.20
CA GLU A 308 3.58 6.31 -14.86
C GLU A 308 3.26 5.21 -15.87
N ILE A 309 2.83 4.06 -15.37
CA ILE A 309 2.42 2.91 -16.16
C ILE A 309 0.94 2.64 -15.90
N GLN A 310 0.15 2.47 -16.95
CA GLN A 310 -1.20 1.90 -16.82
C GLN A 310 -1.23 0.53 -17.47
N LEU A 311 -1.78 -0.44 -16.73
CA LEU A 311 -2.15 -1.76 -17.24
C LEU A 311 -3.66 -1.92 -17.16
N SER A 312 -4.26 -2.63 -18.13
CA SER A 312 -5.67 -3.00 -18.06
C SER A 312 -5.89 -4.44 -18.51
N TYR A 313 -6.92 -5.07 -17.92
CA TYR A 313 -7.27 -6.46 -18.18
C TYR A 313 -8.76 -6.61 -18.41
N ALA A 314 -9.12 -7.68 -19.12
CA ALA A 314 -10.49 -8.21 -19.19
C ALA A 314 -10.55 -9.53 -18.42
N ILE A 315 -11.67 -9.76 -17.73
CA ILE A 315 -11.86 -10.99 -16.95
C ILE A 315 -11.65 -12.25 -17.83
N GLY A 316 -10.89 -13.19 -17.33
CA GLY A 316 -10.61 -14.45 -18.03
C GLY A 316 -9.60 -14.35 -19.19
N VAL A 317 -9.05 -13.16 -19.47
CA VAL A 317 -8.04 -12.95 -20.52
C VAL A 317 -6.66 -12.82 -19.88
N ALA A 318 -5.65 -13.50 -20.42
CA ALA A 318 -4.30 -13.49 -19.87
C ALA A 318 -3.51 -12.23 -20.31
N GLN A 319 -3.61 -11.84 -21.57
CA GLN A 319 -2.88 -10.67 -22.06
C GLN A 319 -3.51 -9.35 -21.56
N PRO A 320 -2.71 -8.37 -21.14
CA PRO A 320 -3.26 -7.05 -20.87
C PRO A 320 -3.92 -6.46 -22.11
N THR A 321 -5.12 -5.90 -21.95
CA THR A 321 -5.86 -5.24 -23.02
C THR A 321 -5.20 -3.93 -23.46
N SER A 322 -4.48 -3.27 -22.55
CA SER A 322 -3.62 -2.13 -22.86
C SER A 322 -2.43 -2.00 -21.92
N VAL A 323 -1.35 -1.41 -22.43
CA VAL A 323 -0.19 -0.94 -21.68
C VAL A 323 0.07 0.49 -22.14
N MET A 324 0.07 1.44 -21.21
CA MET A 324 0.35 2.85 -21.48
C MET A 324 1.49 3.31 -20.59
N VAL A 325 2.35 4.15 -21.14
CA VAL A 325 3.43 4.85 -20.44
C VAL A 325 3.21 6.35 -20.57
N ASP A 326 3.49 7.07 -19.50
CA ASP A 326 3.59 8.54 -19.51
C ASP A 326 4.84 8.93 -18.70
N THR A 327 5.82 9.49 -19.37
CA THR A 327 7.06 10.00 -18.75
C THR A 327 7.00 11.47 -18.40
N PHE A 328 5.85 12.12 -18.60
CA PHE A 328 5.66 13.55 -18.33
C PHE A 328 6.70 14.44 -19.04
N GLY A 329 7.16 14.01 -20.22
CA GLY A 329 8.19 14.71 -21.00
C GLY A 329 9.62 14.56 -20.47
N THR A 330 9.87 13.70 -19.48
CA THR A 330 11.21 13.44 -18.95
C THR A 330 11.91 12.24 -19.60
N GLY A 331 11.21 11.51 -20.46
CA GLY A 331 11.71 10.32 -21.14
C GLY A 331 12.91 10.61 -22.06
N LYS A 332 13.90 9.72 -22.03
CA LYS A 332 15.03 9.73 -22.99
C LYS A 332 14.64 9.13 -24.33
N LEU A 333 13.58 8.35 -24.35
CA LEU A 333 12.95 7.74 -25.52
C LEU A 333 11.49 8.15 -25.59
N PRO A 334 10.85 8.09 -26.79
CA PRO A 334 9.41 8.26 -26.90
C PRO A 334 8.64 7.24 -26.05
N ASP A 335 7.50 7.65 -25.49
CA ASP A 335 6.69 6.79 -24.62
C ASP A 335 6.25 5.50 -25.34
N GLU A 336 5.94 5.57 -26.64
CA GLU A 336 5.61 4.40 -27.45
C GLU A 336 6.77 3.38 -27.54
N ARG A 337 8.01 3.88 -27.61
CA ARG A 337 9.19 3.01 -27.61
C ARG A 337 9.39 2.35 -26.25
N LEU A 338 9.09 3.05 -25.16
CA LEU A 338 9.10 2.48 -23.81
C LEU A 338 8.06 1.37 -23.66
N VAL A 339 6.87 1.51 -24.25
CA VAL A 339 5.84 0.43 -24.28
C VAL A 339 6.38 -0.83 -24.94
N GLU A 340 7.08 -0.72 -26.09
CA GLU A 340 7.71 -1.87 -26.75
C GLU A 340 8.77 -2.54 -25.85
N ILE A 341 9.67 -1.74 -25.26
CA ILE A 341 10.70 -2.22 -24.34
C ILE A 341 10.10 -2.95 -23.14
N ILE A 342 9.01 -2.42 -22.59
CA ILE A 342 8.29 -3.07 -21.48
C ILE A 342 7.77 -4.44 -21.90
N ARG A 343 7.12 -4.53 -23.06
CA ARG A 343 6.59 -5.81 -23.57
C ARG A 343 7.68 -6.84 -23.89
N GLU A 344 8.88 -6.38 -24.27
CA GLU A 344 10.04 -7.24 -24.53
C GLU A 344 10.66 -7.81 -23.24
N ASN A 345 10.60 -7.08 -22.11
CA ASN A 345 11.39 -7.37 -20.91
C ASN A 345 10.56 -7.81 -19.69
N PHE A 346 9.23 -7.66 -19.73
CA PHE A 346 8.36 -7.96 -18.60
C PHE A 346 7.16 -8.79 -19.06
N ASP A 347 6.93 -9.92 -18.40
CA ASP A 347 5.71 -10.72 -18.62
C ASP A 347 4.58 -10.15 -17.77
N LEU A 348 3.68 -9.43 -18.39
CA LEU A 348 2.57 -8.75 -17.73
C LEU A 348 1.27 -9.58 -17.73
N ARG A 349 1.32 -10.86 -18.11
CA ARG A 349 0.22 -11.81 -17.90
C ARG A 349 0.10 -12.10 -16.39
N PRO A 350 -1.11 -12.38 -15.85
CA PRO A 350 -1.26 -12.66 -14.41
C PRO A 350 -0.32 -13.76 -13.90
N ALA A 351 -0.21 -14.90 -14.60
CA ALA A 351 0.74 -15.96 -14.23
C ALA A 351 2.21 -15.51 -14.33
N GLY A 352 2.55 -14.71 -15.35
CA GLY A 352 3.88 -14.12 -15.53
C GLY A 352 4.26 -13.19 -14.37
N ILE A 353 3.35 -12.31 -13.96
CA ILE A 353 3.53 -11.41 -12.81
C ILE A 353 3.75 -12.20 -11.52
N ILE A 354 2.91 -13.20 -11.25
CA ILE A 354 3.02 -14.05 -10.05
C ILE A 354 4.39 -14.72 -9.99
N LYS A 355 4.88 -15.26 -11.13
CA LYS A 355 6.19 -15.89 -11.22
C LYS A 355 7.34 -14.88 -11.12
N MET A 356 7.25 -13.78 -11.86
CA MET A 356 8.29 -12.73 -11.92
C MET A 356 8.54 -12.09 -10.55
N LEU A 357 7.48 -11.86 -9.77
CA LEU A 357 7.54 -11.21 -8.47
C LEU A 357 7.43 -12.20 -7.29
N ASP A 358 7.40 -13.52 -7.56
CA ASP A 358 7.29 -14.57 -6.54
C ASP A 358 6.20 -14.27 -5.49
N LEU A 359 4.97 -14.00 -5.96
CA LEU A 359 3.87 -13.49 -5.15
C LEU A 359 3.10 -14.57 -4.36
N ARG A 360 3.50 -15.84 -4.40
CA ARG A 360 2.85 -16.90 -3.63
C ARG A 360 3.44 -17.11 -2.24
N ARG A 361 4.13 -16.11 -1.74
CA ARG A 361 4.71 -16.08 -0.38
C ARG A 361 3.80 -15.32 0.59
N PRO A 362 3.83 -15.61 1.89
CA PRO A 362 3.10 -14.86 2.92
C PRO A 362 3.86 -13.56 3.26
N ILE A 363 3.77 -12.55 2.38
CA ILE A 363 4.51 -11.29 2.47
C ILE A 363 3.60 -10.05 2.56
N TYR A 364 2.31 -10.24 2.73
CA TYR A 364 1.31 -9.18 2.55
C TYR A 364 1.01 -8.38 3.81
N LYS A 365 0.89 -9.01 4.99
CA LYS A 365 0.61 -8.32 6.25
C LYS A 365 1.58 -7.16 6.53
N GLN A 366 2.86 -7.32 6.24
CA GLN A 366 3.88 -6.31 6.46
C GLN A 366 3.68 -5.04 5.61
N THR A 367 2.88 -5.09 4.54
CA THR A 367 2.56 -3.95 3.68
C THR A 367 1.25 -3.25 4.03
N ALA A 368 0.49 -3.78 4.98
CA ALA A 368 -0.84 -3.29 5.31
C ALA A 368 -0.86 -1.86 5.90
N ALA A 369 0.28 -1.35 6.36
CA ALA A 369 0.44 0.03 6.83
C ALA A 369 1.73 0.65 6.27
N TYR A 370 1.77 1.98 6.21
CA TYR A 370 2.91 2.80 5.77
C TYR A 370 3.24 2.68 4.28
N GLY A 371 2.26 2.31 3.46
CA GLY A 371 2.37 2.18 2.02
C GLY A 371 2.85 0.80 1.55
N HIS A 372 2.41 0.42 0.35
CA HIS A 372 2.84 -0.81 -0.33
C HIS A 372 4.09 -0.58 -1.18
N PHE A 373 4.45 0.68 -1.46
CA PHE A 373 5.55 1.07 -2.34
C PHE A 373 6.57 1.95 -1.62
N GLY A 374 7.82 1.93 -2.10
CA GLY A 374 8.91 2.70 -1.53
C GLY A 374 9.38 2.19 -0.15
N ARG A 375 9.23 0.90 0.11
CA ARG A 375 9.52 0.25 1.40
C ARG A 375 10.92 -0.36 1.38
N ASN A 376 11.96 0.49 1.52
CA ASN A 376 13.35 0.02 1.61
C ASN A 376 13.65 -0.70 2.94
N ASP A 377 12.72 -0.67 3.90
CA ASP A 377 12.77 -1.40 5.16
C ASP A 377 12.31 -2.87 5.05
N LEU A 378 11.73 -3.26 3.91
CA LEU A 378 11.16 -4.58 3.66
C LEU A 378 11.78 -5.21 2.40
N ASP A 379 11.86 -6.55 2.37
CA ASP A 379 12.25 -7.32 1.18
C ASP A 379 11.01 -7.60 0.31
N LEU A 380 10.68 -6.63 -0.56
CA LEU A 380 9.52 -6.71 -1.44
C LEU A 380 9.97 -6.86 -2.90
N PRO A 381 9.54 -7.93 -3.62
CA PRO A 381 9.98 -8.19 -4.99
C PRO A 381 9.68 -7.07 -5.99
N TRP A 382 8.56 -6.37 -5.81
CA TRP A 382 8.16 -5.24 -6.69
C TRP A 382 8.96 -3.96 -6.47
N GLU A 383 9.79 -3.92 -5.43
CA GLU A 383 10.74 -2.82 -5.18
C GLU A 383 12.15 -3.12 -5.72
N ALA A 384 12.39 -4.31 -6.28
CA ALA A 384 13.68 -4.67 -6.86
C ALA A 384 13.99 -3.86 -8.13
N THR A 385 15.29 -3.58 -8.34
CA THR A 385 15.80 -2.84 -9.52
C THR A 385 16.72 -3.72 -10.39
N ASP A 386 16.45 -5.01 -10.42
CA ASP A 386 17.23 -6.04 -11.09
C ASP A 386 17.18 -6.01 -12.64
N LYS A 387 16.26 -5.21 -13.20
CA LYS A 387 16.15 -4.99 -14.67
C LYS A 387 16.97 -3.79 -15.16
N VAL A 388 17.61 -3.04 -14.28
CA VAL A 388 18.33 -1.81 -14.63
C VAL A 388 19.41 -2.05 -15.70
N ASP A 389 20.24 -3.08 -15.57
CA ASP A 389 21.33 -3.34 -16.52
C ASP A 389 20.80 -3.76 -17.90
N VAL A 390 19.66 -4.44 -17.95
CA VAL A 390 19.02 -4.79 -19.22
C VAL A 390 18.43 -3.55 -19.88
N LEU A 391 17.75 -2.70 -19.10
CA LEU A 391 17.08 -1.50 -19.60
C LEU A 391 18.08 -0.41 -20.03
N LYS A 392 19.25 -0.28 -19.39
CA LYS A 392 20.31 0.64 -19.81
C LYS A 392 20.83 0.39 -21.23
N LYS A 393 20.63 -0.80 -21.78
CA LYS A 393 21.05 -1.10 -23.17
C LYS A 393 20.25 -0.34 -24.22
N TYR A 394 19.14 0.26 -23.84
CA TYR A 394 18.30 1.07 -24.73
C TYR A 394 18.64 2.57 -24.69
N LEU A 395 19.53 3.02 -23.78
CA LEU A 395 20.10 4.37 -23.72
C LEU A 395 21.19 4.53 -24.79
#